data_ad5d03f3e52712040b410d5cfeeb18f3
#
_entry.id   ad5d03f3e52712040b410d5cfeeb18f3
#
_cell.length_a   1.000
_cell.length_b   1.000
_cell.length_c   1.000
_cell.angle_alpha   90.00
_cell.angle_beta   90.00
_cell.angle_gamma   90.00
#
_symmetry.space_group_name_H-M   'P 1'
#
loop_
_entity.id
_entity.type
_entity.pdbx_description
1 polymer ?
#
loop_
_entity_poly.entity_id
_entity_poly.type
_entity_poly.pdbx_seq_one_letter_code
_entity_poly.pdbx_strand_id
1 'polypeptide(L)'
;MKKPKMAGRKGCCSQSFLQKDFFIMCNMAAYAGNEPAAPKLFRMLQSQEGLGGGHYNGIATIDNGKIHSIKVIGSTADLLKRHPEVLELPGTVGIAHSRTPGIDSDEWAQPFFSCDEKVIYCANGAAGAFTETDYNEFYLDSLKKGTFYRTAIDEPAALYPVMSDGKCVHFSELMANILRRKQQESPAPLRDALKNALIEFKAEVAALALSTDEPENVTAIRINQPLMWGRDRSGFYLATSAFALENEKIQWINRVPHASALTMNCSNITFSAIDEFIPYFMDHDPLTQIYAKYTEMLESGNDFCVNDFCVAAKACWNKDKIAAANMVAYEYLREKMHAGILETFTVETPGSGRNLTAPQQRYRKKQQ
;
A
#
# COMPACT_ATOMS: atom_id res chain seq x y z
N MET A 1 -1.97 -45.41 49.30
CA MET A 1 -2.71 -44.30 48.78
C MET A 1 -2.01 -43.84 47.50
N LYS A 2 -2.57 -44.13 46.33
CA LYS A 2 -2.02 -43.74 45.01
C LYS A 2 -2.67 -42.42 44.59
N LYS A 3 -1.85 -41.38 44.24
CA LYS A 3 -2.32 -40.13 43.70
C LYS A 3 -2.80 -40.31 42.25
N PRO A 4 -3.91 -39.66 41.81
CA PRO A 4 -4.39 -39.76 40.44
C PRO A 4 -3.51 -38.92 39.49
N LYS A 5 -3.23 -39.47 38.30
CA LYS A 5 -2.57 -38.81 37.18
C LYS A 5 -3.54 -37.77 36.59
N MET A 6 -3.12 -36.52 36.56
CA MET A 6 -3.78 -35.47 35.76
C MET A 6 -3.59 -35.76 34.27
N ALA A 7 -4.71 -35.87 33.56
CA ALA A 7 -4.74 -35.95 32.11
C ALA A 7 -4.31 -34.58 31.51
N GLY A 8 -3.30 -34.62 30.66
CA GLY A 8 -2.82 -33.45 29.94
C GLY A 8 -3.90 -32.93 28.98
N ARG A 9 -4.32 -31.69 29.17
CA ARG A 9 -5.02 -30.91 28.15
C ARG A 9 -4.07 -30.73 26.97
N LYS A 10 -4.44 -31.31 25.83
CA LYS A 10 -3.82 -30.97 24.53
C LYS A 10 -4.08 -29.49 24.29
N GLY A 11 -3.02 -28.69 24.40
CA GLY A 11 -3.04 -27.29 24.02
C GLY A 11 -3.44 -27.18 22.56
N CYS A 12 -4.43 -26.33 22.32
CA CYS A 12 -4.78 -25.81 21.01
C CYS A 12 -3.50 -25.19 20.43
N CYS A 13 -2.97 -25.79 19.37
CA CYS A 13 -1.83 -25.29 18.65
C CYS A 13 -2.28 -24.00 17.97
N SER A 14 -2.07 -22.85 18.64
CA SER A 14 -2.07 -21.57 17.97
C SER A 14 -0.97 -21.67 16.91
N GLN A 15 -1.38 -21.76 15.64
CA GLN A 15 -0.48 -21.60 14.54
C GLN A 15 0.13 -20.18 14.66
N SER A 16 1.31 -20.12 15.28
CA SER A 16 2.22 -19.03 15.07
C SER A 16 2.57 -19.06 13.60
N PHE A 17 1.88 -18.26 12.78
CA PHE A 17 2.36 -17.86 11.48
C PHE A 17 3.67 -17.13 11.76
N LEU A 18 4.76 -17.89 11.76
CA LEU A 18 6.12 -17.37 11.70
C LEU A 18 6.20 -16.54 10.43
N GLN A 19 6.17 -15.25 10.63
CA GLN A 19 6.25 -14.19 9.63
C GLN A 19 7.67 -14.13 9.06
N LYS A 20 8.11 -15.26 8.47
CA LYS A 20 9.35 -15.33 7.69
C LYS A 20 9.02 -14.94 6.26
N ASP A 21 9.50 -13.76 5.88
CA ASP A 21 9.70 -13.36 4.49
C ASP A 21 8.44 -13.03 3.64
N PHE A 22 7.42 -12.37 4.17
CA PHE A 22 6.38 -11.77 3.35
C PHE A 22 6.85 -10.41 2.79
N PHE A 23 7.23 -10.40 1.50
CA PHE A 23 7.56 -9.18 0.73
C PHE A 23 6.41 -8.74 -0.17
N ILE A 24 5.21 -9.27 0.05
CA ILE A 24 4.03 -8.86 -0.70
C ILE A 24 3.70 -7.43 -0.30
N MET A 25 3.67 -6.54 -1.28
CA MET A 25 3.31 -5.14 -1.08
C MET A 25 1.82 -4.92 -1.27
N CYS A 26 1.30 -3.91 -0.57
CA CYS A 26 -0.02 -3.38 -0.83
C CYS A 26 -0.07 -2.71 -2.22
N ASN A 27 -1.27 -2.51 -2.76
CA ASN A 27 -1.49 -1.76 -3.99
C ASN A 27 -2.21 -0.45 -3.69
N MET A 28 -1.85 0.60 -4.42
CA MET A 28 -2.49 1.90 -4.34
C MET A 28 -2.91 2.38 -5.72
N ALA A 29 -3.92 3.25 -5.74
CA ALA A 29 -4.34 3.98 -6.91
C ALA A 29 -4.76 5.40 -6.53
N ALA A 30 -4.57 6.36 -7.44
CA ALA A 30 -5.12 7.69 -7.33
C ALA A 30 -5.56 8.21 -8.70
N TYR A 31 -6.54 9.07 -8.68
CA TYR A 31 -7.04 9.78 -9.86
C TYR A 31 -7.39 11.22 -9.49
N ALA A 32 -7.03 12.14 -10.39
CA ALA A 32 -7.51 13.52 -10.36
C ALA A 32 -7.82 13.95 -11.80
N GLY A 33 -9.08 14.28 -12.08
CA GLY A 33 -9.49 14.56 -13.43
C GLY A 33 -10.88 15.18 -13.53
N ASN A 34 -11.54 14.96 -14.68
CA ASN A 34 -12.86 15.51 -15.01
C ASN A 34 -13.98 14.44 -15.07
N GLU A 35 -13.66 13.21 -14.75
CA GLU A 35 -14.61 12.09 -14.70
C GLU A 35 -14.75 11.56 -13.27
N PRO A 36 -15.82 10.81 -12.93
CA PRO A 36 -15.97 10.21 -11.61
C PRO A 36 -14.75 9.36 -11.22
N ALA A 37 -14.19 9.64 -10.03
CA ALA A 37 -12.96 8.98 -9.58
C ALA A 37 -13.19 7.53 -9.14
N ALA A 38 -14.28 7.26 -8.45
CA ALA A 38 -14.53 5.98 -7.79
C ALA A 38 -14.53 4.76 -8.74
N PRO A 39 -15.19 4.77 -9.92
CA PRO A 39 -15.13 3.64 -10.85
C PRO A 39 -13.71 3.38 -11.40
N LYS A 40 -12.92 4.43 -11.63
CA LYS A 40 -11.53 4.29 -12.08
C LYS A 40 -10.66 3.67 -11.01
N LEU A 41 -10.75 4.18 -9.79
CA LEU A 41 -10.02 3.68 -8.64
C LEU A 41 -10.34 2.21 -8.35
N PHE A 42 -11.62 1.82 -8.44
CA PHE A 42 -12.04 0.44 -8.28
C PHE A 42 -11.40 -0.49 -9.31
N ARG A 43 -11.48 -0.15 -10.60
CA ARG A 43 -10.85 -0.95 -11.67
C ARG A 43 -9.34 -1.02 -11.53
N MET A 44 -8.68 0.07 -11.11
CA MET A 44 -7.25 0.09 -10.85
C MET A 44 -6.86 -0.81 -9.69
N LEU A 45 -7.63 -0.85 -8.60
CA LEU A 45 -7.40 -1.82 -7.51
C LEU A 45 -7.61 -3.25 -8.00
N GLN A 46 -8.71 -3.51 -8.67
CA GLN A 46 -9.07 -4.83 -9.19
C GLN A 46 -7.98 -5.40 -10.11
N SER A 47 -7.39 -4.57 -10.98
CA SER A 47 -6.36 -4.98 -11.92
C SER A 47 -5.01 -5.29 -11.25
N GLN A 48 -4.76 -4.78 -10.06
CA GLN A 48 -3.56 -5.05 -9.27
C GLN A 48 -3.77 -6.10 -8.19
N GLU A 49 -5.03 -6.45 -7.92
CA GLU A 49 -5.37 -7.39 -6.86
C GLU A 49 -4.71 -8.76 -7.14
N GLY A 50 -4.06 -9.31 -6.12
CA GLY A 50 -3.31 -10.56 -6.24
C GLY A 50 -1.85 -10.42 -6.71
N LEU A 51 -1.43 -9.26 -7.25
CA LEU A 51 0.01 -8.91 -7.34
C LEU A 51 0.58 -8.72 -5.93
N GLY A 52 -0.16 -8.05 -5.13
CA GLY A 52 -0.10 -7.82 -3.69
C GLY A 52 -1.49 -7.36 -3.26
N GLY A 53 -1.73 -7.10 -1.98
CA GLY A 53 -3.06 -6.69 -1.52
C GLY A 53 -4.12 -7.80 -1.62
N GLY A 54 -5.40 -7.42 -1.77
CA GLY A 54 -6.54 -8.33 -1.85
C GLY A 54 -7.13 -8.78 -0.51
N HIS A 55 -6.51 -8.41 0.60
CA HIS A 55 -7.00 -8.78 1.95
C HIS A 55 -7.87 -7.68 2.58
N TYR A 56 -7.72 -6.45 2.15
CA TYR A 56 -8.54 -5.30 2.50
C TYR A 56 -8.58 -4.36 1.32
N ASN A 57 -9.71 -3.71 1.11
CA ASN A 57 -9.85 -2.72 0.06
C ASN A 57 -10.57 -1.49 0.58
N GLY A 58 -10.16 -0.32 0.13
CA GLY A 58 -10.84 0.93 0.43
C GLY A 58 -10.60 1.99 -0.63
N ILE A 59 -11.63 2.79 -0.83
CA ILE A 59 -11.65 3.92 -1.77
C ILE A 59 -12.09 5.16 -1.03
N ALA A 60 -11.44 6.27 -1.29
CA ALA A 60 -11.85 7.58 -0.82
C ALA A 60 -11.85 8.57 -1.98
N THR A 61 -12.88 9.39 -2.03
CA THR A 61 -13.03 10.49 -2.98
C THR A 61 -13.31 11.79 -2.23
N ILE A 62 -13.11 12.91 -2.90
CA ILE A 62 -13.44 14.21 -2.34
C ILE A 62 -14.39 14.96 -3.28
N ASP A 63 -15.46 15.51 -2.72
CA ASP A 63 -16.46 16.30 -3.41
C ASP A 63 -16.94 17.44 -2.51
N ASN A 64 -17.02 18.65 -3.07
CA ASN A 64 -17.47 19.85 -2.33
C ASN A 64 -16.79 20.05 -0.97
N GLY A 65 -15.48 19.77 -0.88
CA GLY A 65 -14.68 19.91 0.34
C GLY A 65 -14.99 18.87 1.42
N LYS A 66 -15.68 17.78 1.06
CA LYS A 66 -15.96 16.65 1.95
C LYS A 66 -15.32 15.38 1.40
N ILE A 67 -14.69 14.61 2.28
CA ILE A 67 -14.14 13.29 1.94
C ILE A 67 -15.21 12.22 2.19
N HIS A 68 -15.40 11.37 1.18
CA HIS A 68 -16.26 10.20 1.21
C HIS A 68 -15.38 8.95 1.14
N SER A 69 -15.60 7.96 2.01
CA SER A 69 -14.77 6.76 2.02
C SER A 69 -15.58 5.52 2.36
N ILE A 70 -15.29 4.44 1.64
CA ILE A 70 -15.78 3.09 1.93
C ILE A 70 -14.57 2.16 1.95
N LYS A 71 -14.48 1.32 2.99
CA LYS A 71 -13.40 0.36 3.16
C LYS A 71 -13.90 -0.92 3.83
N VAL A 72 -13.30 -2.04 3.47
CA VAL A 72 -13.67 -3.35 4.01
C VAL A 72 -12.44 -4.25 4.16
N ILE A 73 -12.54 -5.22 5.05
CA ILE A 73 -11.74 -6.43 4.99
C ILE A 73 -12.29 -7.33 3.88
N GLY A 74 -11.43 -7.83 3.00
CA GLY A 74 -11.78 -8.67 1.87
C GLY A 74 -11.27 -8.12 0.54
N SER A 75 -11.59 -8.85 -0.54
CA SER A 75 -11.24 -8.54 -1.92
C SER A 75 -12.04 -7.35 -2.49
N THR A 76 -11.69 -6.88 -3.68
CA THR A 76 -12.51 -5.91 -4.44
C THR A 76 -13.90 -6.45 -4.72
N ALA A 77 -14.03 -7.78 -4.91
CA ALA A 77 -15.34 -8.44 -5.05
C ALA A 77 -16.17 -8.35 -3.76
N ASP A 78 -15.53 -8.54 -2.58
CA ASP A 78 -16.19 -8.36 -1.28
C ASP A 78 -16.59 -6.90 -1.04
N LEU A 79 -15.73 -5.95 -1.42
CA LEU A 79 -16.05 -4.53 -1.35
C LEU A 79 -17.29 -4.20 -2.18
N LEU A 80 -17.34 -4.63 -3.44
CA LEU A 80 -18.48 -4.38 -4.32
C LEU A 80 -19.76 -5.08 -3.84
N LYS A 81 -19.62 -6.31 -3.32
CA LYS A 81 -20.76 -7.09 -2.80
C LYS A 81 -21.38 -6.47 -1.56
N ARG A 82 -20.55 -5.97 -0.63
CA ARG A 82 -21.00 -5.38 0.64
C ARG A 82 -21.45 -3.93 0.47
N HIS A 83 -20.82 -3.20 -0.46
CA HIS A 83 -20.99 -1.78 -0.69
C HIS A 83 -21.04 -1.47 -2.18
N PRO A 84 -22.12 -1.85 -2.90
CA PRO A 84 -22.23 -1.55 -4.34
C PRO A 84 -22.18 -0.04 -4.63
N GLU A 85 -22.59 0.79 -3.67
CA GLU A 85 -22.50 2.26 -3.74
C GLU A 85 -21.05 2.79 -3.81
N VAL A 86 -20.05 1.95 -3.62
CA VAL A 86 -18.63 2.34 -3.74
C VAL A 86 -18.28 2.90 -5.12
N LEU A 87 -18.98 2.46 -6.16
CA LEU A 87 -18.80 2.96 -7.52
C LEU A 87 -19.46 4.32 -7.75
N GLU A 88 -20.33 4.75 -6.84
CA GLU A 88 -21.10 5.99 -6.90
C GLU A 88 -20.58 7.06 -5.93
N LEU A 89 -19.45 6.81 -5.25
CA LEU A 89 -18.82 7.83 -4.40
C LEU A 89 -18.61 9.10 -5.23
N PRO A 90 -19.09 10.27 -4.75
CA PRO A 90 -19.03 11.51 -5.50
C PRO A 90 -17.62 12.05 -5.62
N GLY A 91 -17.39 12.88 -6.65
CA GLY A 91 -16.12 13.59 -6.86
C GLY A 91 -15.25 13.00 -7.97
N THR A 92 -14.34 13.86 -8.44
CA THR A 92 -13.43 13.57 -9.56
C THR A 92 -11.98 13.43 -9.11
N VAL A 93 -11.75 13.49 -7.81
CA VAL A 93 -10.44 13.33 -7.15
C VAL A 93 -10.57 12.25 -6.10
N GLY A 94 -9.62 11.32 -6.05
CA GLY A 94 -9.67 10.24 -5.07
C GLY A 94 -8.40 9.41 -4.99
N ILE A 95 -8.34 8.62 -3.92
CA ILE A 95 -7.29 7.64 -3.62
C ILE A 95 -7.89 6.29 -3.25
N ALA A 96 -7.15 5.23 -3.46
CA ALA A 96 -7.57 3.88 -3.11
C ALA A 96 -6.40 3.02 -2.67
N HIS A 97 -6.70 2.00 -1.88
CA HIS A 97 -5.69 1.10 -1.33
C HIS A 97 -6.22 -0.33 -1.22
N SER A 98 -5.39 -1.30 -1.60
CA SER A 98 -5.60 -2.72 -1.40
C SER A 98 -4.45 -3.27 -0.56
N ARG A 99 -4.76 -3.81 0.62
CA ARG A 99 -3.76 -4.15 1.63
C ARG A 99 -3.46 -5.65 1.69
N THR A 100 -2.24 -5.96 2.11
CA THR A 100 -1.76 -7.30 2.49
C THR A 100 -2.39 -7.81 3.79
N PRO A 101 -2.19 -9.08 4.19
CA PRO A 101 -2.80 -9.66 5.40
C PRO A 101 -2.62 -8.83 6.68
N GLY A 102 -3.57 -8.93 7.58
CA GLY A 102 -3.54 -8.25 8.88
C GLY A 102 -4.66 -8.68 9.82
N ILE A 103 -5.15 -7.77 10.65
CA ILE A 103 -6.13 -8.01 11.70
C ILE A 103 -7.54 -8.13 11.13
N ASP A 104 -8.37 -9.02 11.67
CA ASP A 104 -9.77 -9.22 11.28
C ASP A 104 -10.64 -8.03 11.74
N SER A 105 -10.53 -6.90 11.04
CA SER A 105 -11.32 -5.69 11.29
C SER A 105 -11.33 -4.77 10.07
N ASP A 106 -12.52 -4.29 9.68
CA ASP A 106 -12.68 -3.27 8.62
C ASP A 106 -11.94 -1.96 8.98
N GLU A 107 -11.82 -1.65 10.26
CA GLU A 107 -11.12 -0.43 10.72
C GLU A 107 -9.62 -0.43 10.32
N TRP A 108 -9.04 -1.63 10.13
CA TRP A 108 -7.65 -1.77 9.70
C TRP A 108 -7.45 -1.71 8.18
N ALA A 109 -8.52 -1.53 7.41
CA ALA A 109 -8.41 -1.20 5.99
C ALA A 109 -8.00 0.26 5.80
N GLN A 110 -7.16 0.52 4.79
CA GLN A 110 -6.81 1.87 4.34
C GLN A 110 -7.76 2.33 3.23
N PRO A 111 -7.92 3.65 3.05
CA PRO A 111 -7.25 4.80 3.69
C PRO A 111 -7.75 5.12 5.11
N PHE A 112 -6.94 5.88 5.87
CA PHE A 112 -7.26 6.31 7.23
C PHE A 112 -7.48 7.82 7.31
N PHE A 113 -8.55 8.22 8.01
CA PHE A 113 -8.82 9.60 8.35
C PHE A 113 -7.95 10.12 9.48
N SER A 114 -7.64 11.43 9.45
CA SER A 114 -7.34 12.18 10.66
C SER A 114 -8.55 12.22 11.59
N CYS A 115 -8.33 12.49 12.87
CA CYS A 115 -9.41 12.48 13.88
C CYS A 115 -10.55 13.46 13.54
N ASP A 116 -10.24 14.61 12.92
CA ASP A 116 -11.20 15.63 12.48
C ASP A 116 -11.76 15.41 11.06
N GLU A 117 -11.41 14.29 10.44
CA GLU A 117 -11.80 13.87 9.08
C GLU A 117 -11.42 14.86 7.96
N LYS A 118 -10.47 15.77 8.22
CA LYS A 118 -10.00 16.75 7.24
C LYS A 118 -8.89 16.25 6.31
N VAL A 119 -8.16 15.21 6.72
CA VAL A 119 -7.13 14.55 5.96
C VAL A 119 -7.44 13.07 5.89
N ILE A 120 -7.21 12.45 4.73
CA ILE A 120 -7.22 11.00 4.58
C ILE A 120 -5.91 10.54 3.91
N TYR A 121 -5.36 9.43 4.38
CA TYR A 121 -4.02 8.96 4.01
C TYR A 121 -3.98 7.45 3.83
N CYS A 122 -3.21 6.99 2.85
CA CYS A 122 -2.82 5.60 2.73
C CYS A 122 -1.36 5.47 2.27
N ALA A 123 -0.73 4.34 2.61
CA ALA A 123 0.67 4.11 2.25
C ALA A 123 0.99 2.64 2.07
N ASN A 124 1.92 2.39 1.15
CA ASN A 124 2.72 1.18 1.07
C ASN A 124 4.08 1.47 1.72
N GLY A 125 4.57 0.57 2.55
CA GLY A 125 5.85 0.76 3.20
C GLY A 125 6.54 -0.54 3.60
N ALA A 126 7.86 -0.47 3.82
CA ALA A 126 8.63 -1.58 4.35
C ALA A 126 8.50 -1.62 5.88
N ALA A 127 8.29 -2.80 6.43
CA ALA A 127 8.06 -3.00 7.85
C ALA A 127 9.21 -2.47 8.74
N GLY A 128 10.46 -2.68 8.33
CA GLY A 128 11.64 -2.23 9.07
C GLY A 128 11.78 -0.70 9.18
N ALA A 129 11.21 0.04 8.24
CA ALA A 129 11.24 1.50 8.23
C ALA A 129 10.35 2.13 9.32
N PHE A 130 9.39 1.39 9.87
CA PHE A 130 8.46 1.88 10.89
C PHE A 130 8.96 1.64 12.31
N THR A 131 9.80 0.65 12.53
CA THR A 131 10.25 0.24 13.87
C THR A 131 11.36 1.13 14.44
N GLU A 132 12.03 1.93 13.60
CA GLU A 132 13.13 2.81 14.01
C GLU A 132 12.65 4.20 14.46
N THR A 133 11.38 4.53 14.22
CA THR A 133 10.82 5.84 14.54
C THR A 133 9.99 5.78 15.81
N ASP A 134 10.29 6.63 16.78
CA ASP A 134 9.48 6.78 18.00
C ASP A 134 8.30 7.73 17.77
N TYR A 135 7.09 7.17 17.77
CA TYR A 135 5.85 7.93 17.63
C TYR A 135 5.20 8.30 18.96
N ASN A 136 5.78 7.87 20.09
CA ASN A 136 5.13 8.01 21.42
C ASN A 136 4.89 9.44 21.84
N GLU A 137 5.84 10.34 21.63
CA GLU A 137 5.67 11.74 21.99
C GLU A 137 4.48 12.34 21.23
N PHE A 138 4.42 12.17 19.92
CA PHE A 138 3.31 12.61 19.10
C PHE A 138 1.99 11.99 19.55
N TYR A 139 1.98 10.67 19.74
CA TYR A 139 0.79 9.91 20.14
C TYR A 139 0.21 10.40 21.45
N LEU A 140 1.02 10.48 22.52
CA LEU A 140 0.60 10.92 23.85
C LEU A 140 0.13 12.38 23.86
N ASP A 141 0.81 13.26 23.13
CA ASP A 141 0.39 14.66 22.99
C ASP A 141 -0.94 14.77 22.24
N SER A 142 -1.13 13.97 21.19
CA SER A 142 -2.38 13.94 20.45
C SER A 142 -3.57 13.45 21.28
N LEU A 143 -3.38 12.41 22.11
CA LEU A 143 -4.40 11.95 23.05
C LEU A 143 -4.80 13.04 24.05
N LYS A 144 -3.82 13.78 24.60
CA LYS A 144 -4.09 14.91 25.50
C LYS A 144 -4.90 16.04 24.84
N LYS A 145 -4.78 16.17 23.53
CA LYS A 145 -5.52 17.12 22.69
C LYS A 145 -6.86 16.58 22.18
N GLY A 146 -7.27 15.39 22.64
CA GLY A 146 -8.56 14.78 22.31
C GLY A 146 -8.57 13.96 21.01
N THR A 147 -7.41 13.69 20.41
CA THR A 147 -7.33 12.76 19.28
C THR A 147 -7.65 11.34 19.77
N PHE A 148 -8.42 10.60 19.00
CA PHE A 148 -8.63 9.16 19.19
C PHE A 148 -8.15 8.39 17.95
N TYR A 149 -7.75 7.14 18.15
CA TYR A 149 -7.28 6.27 17.09
C TYR A 149 -8.22 5.08 16.93
N ARG A 150 -8.84 4.95 15.76
CA ARG A 150 -9.80 3.86 15.44
C ARG A 150 -9.12 2.50 15.37
N THR A 151 -7.83 2.49 15.03
CA THR A 151 -7.04 1.25 14.95
C THR A 151 -6.38 0.85 16.26
N ALA A 152 -6.56 1.62 17.34
CA ALA A 152 -5.95 1.29 18.63
C ALA A 152 -6.51 -0.01 19.20
N ILE A 153 -5.64 -0.99 19.47
CA ILE A 153 -5.98 -2.30 20.05
C ILE A 153 -5.03 -2.66 21.19
N ASP A 154 -5.48 -3.50 22.11
CA ASP A 154 -4.69 -3.96 23.26
C ASP A 154 -3.72 -5.11 22.91
N GLU A 155 -3.90 -5.75 21.74
CA GLU A 155 -3.06 -6.85 21.29
C GLU A 155 -1.97 -6.38 20.35
N PRO A 156 -0.71 -6.84 20.50
CA PRO A 156 0.34 -6.48 19.56
C PRO A 156 0.02 -7.02 18.17
N ALA A 157 -0.09 -6.14 17.19
CA ALA A 157 -0.11 -6.51 15.79
C ALA A 157 1.31 -6.48 15.25
N ALA A 158 1.84 -7.62 14.85
CA ALA A 158 3.17 -7.71 14.29
C ALA A 158 3.38 -6.64 13.20
N LEU A 159 4.50 -5.94 13.22
CA LEU A 159 4.92 -4.85 12.33
C LEU A 159 4.35 -3.45 12.63
N TYR A 160 3.46 -3.29 13.59
CA TYR A 160 2.94 -1.97 13.97
C TYR A 160 3.47 -1.52 15.31
N PRO A 161 3.66 -0.20 15.50
CA PRO A 161 4.22 0.31 16.73
C PRO A 161 3.27 0.05 17.91
N VAL A 162 3.85 -0.45 19.01
CA VAL A 162 3.19 -0.52 20.32
C VAL A 162 3.54 0.75 21.08
N MET A 163 2.52 1.49 21.45
CA MET A 163 2.67 2.75 22.16
C MET A 163 2.95 2.51 23.66
N SER A 164 3.42 3.53 24.36
CA SER A 164 3.80 3.46 25.78
C SER A 164 2.64 3.13 26.72
N ASP A 165 1.39 3.32 26.30
CA ASP A 165 0.19 2.90 27.01
C ASP A 165 -0.22 1.44 26.73
N GLY A 166 0.59 0.71 25.95
CA GLY A 166 0.36 -0.67 25.56
C GLY A 166 -0.52 -0.86 24.33
N LYS A 167 -1.07 0.18 23.74
CA LYS A 167 -1.90 0.11 22.53
C LYS A 167 -1.04 -0.08 21.29
N CYS A 168 -1.50 -0.94 20.38
CA CYS A 168 -0.97 -1.04 19.03
C CYS A 168 -1.82 -0.18 18.10
N VAL A 169 -1.18 0.68 17.28
CA VAL A 169 -1.86 1.63 16.40
C VAL A 169 -1.32 1.49 14.98
N HIS A 170 -2.21 1.60 13.99
CA HIS A 170 -1.77 1.52 12.59
C HIS A 170 -0.97 2.77 12.21
N PHE A 171 0.22 2.57 11.65
CA PHE A 171 1.12 3.63 11.23
C PHE A 171 0.46 4.69 10.35
N SER A 172 -0.35 4.28 9.36
CA SER A 172 -0.98 5.22 8.43
C SER A 172 -2.06 6.09 9.09
N GLU A 173 -2.68 5.63 10.19
CA GLU A 173 -3.59 6.48 10.98
C GLU A 173 -2.82 7.51 11.81
N LEU A 174 -1.66 7.10 12.37
CA LEU A 174 -0.74 8.06 12.99
C LEU A 174 -0.33 9.15 11.98
N MET A 175 0.08 8.75 10.78
CA MET A 175 0.50 9.68 9.72
C MET A 175 -0.63 10.62 9.28
N ALA A 176 -1.89 10.16 9.18
CA ALA A 176 -3.01 11.04 8.86
C ALA A 176 -3.16 12.17 9.90
N ASN A 177 -3.01 11.84 11.19
CA ASN A 177 -3.07 12.81 12.27
C ASN A 177 -1.83 13.72 12.34
N ILE A 178 -0.63 13.18 12.03
CA ILE A 178 0.60 13.98 11.90
C ILE A 178 0.45 15.01 10.78
N LEU A 179 -0.02 14.59 9.61
CA LEU A 179 -0.24 15.47 8.47
C LEU A 179 -1.23 16.60 8.82
N ARG A 180 -2.34 16.23 9.45
CA ARG A 180 -3.34 17.24 9.86
C ARG A 180 -2.76 18.25 10.83
N ARG A 181 -1.98 17.81 11.80
CA ARG A 181 -1.29 18.71 12.73
C ARG A 181 -0.34 19.66 12.01
N LYS A 182 0.49 19.13 11.09
CA LYS A 182 1.44 19.97 10.32
C LYS A 182 0.74 21.01 9.44
N GLN A 183 -0.41 20.69 8.85
CA GLN A 183 -1.23 21.68 8.16
C GLN A 183 -1.78 22.76 9.09
N GLN A 184 -2.15 22.41 10.32
CA GLN A 184 -2.65 23.38 11.32
C GLN A 184 -1.56 24.28 11.87
N GLU A 185 -0.35 23.76 12.04
CA GLU A 185 0.81 24.49 12.56
C GLU A 185 1.42 25.46 11.54
N SER A 186 1.30 25.13 10.24
CA SER A 186 1.82 25.95 9.15
C SER A 186 0.85 25.95 7.98
N PRO A 187 0.41 27.10 7.46
CA PRO A 187 -0.47 27.19 6.30
C PRO A 187 0.27 26.85 5.00
N ALA A 188 0.97 25.72 4.98
CA ALA A 188 1.69 25.20 3.83
C ALA A 188 0.83 24.19 3.06
N PRO A 189 1.06 23.98 1.76
CA PRO A 189 0.42 22.94 0.99
C PRO A 189 0.57 21.55 1.63
N LEU A 190 -0.43 20.67 1.47
CA LEU A 190 -0.40 19.30 1.99
C LEU A 190 0.86 18.54 1.58
N ARG A 191 1.38 18.81 0.37
CA ARG A 191 2.63 18.25 -0.12
C ARG A 191 3.81 18.58 0.79
N ASP A 192 3.91 19.81 1.24
CA ASP A 192 5.03 20.23 2.10
C ASP A 192 4.83 19.71 3.53
N ALA A 193 3.59 19.63 4.01
CA ALA A 193 3.26 18.95 5.27
C ALA A 193 3.65 17.47 5.22
N LEU A 194 3.37 16.77 4.12
CA LEU A 194 3.73 15.36 3.92
C LEU A 194 5.26 15.17 3.84
N LYS A 195 5.96 16.05 3.12
CA LYS A 195 7.43 16.06 3.07
C LYS A 195 8.01 16.21 4.48
N ASN A 196 7.59 17.23 5.22
CA ASN A 196 8.08 17.51 6.57
C ASN A 196 7.74 16.37 7.56
N ALA A 197 6.55 15.77 7.44
CA ALA A 197 6.18 14.61 8.25
C ALA A 197 7.14 13.43 8.04
N LEU A 198 7.53 13.13 6.80
CA LEU A 198 8.42 12.01 6.52
C LEU A 198 9.90 12.30 6.75
N ILE A 199 10.32 13.57 6.78
CA ILE A 199 11.65 13.96 7.25
C ILE A 199 11.78 13.71 8.75
N GLU A 200 10.75 14.05 9.53
CA GLU A 200 10.68 13.86 10.99
C GLU A 200 10.46 12.39 11.36
N PHE A 201 9.49 11.75 10.72
CA PHE A 201 9.12 10.34 10.94
C PHE A 201 9.57 9.49 9.74
N LYS A 202 10.87 9.27 9.63
CA LYS A 202 11.50 8.60 8.48
C LYS A 202 10.90 7.22 8.23
N ALA A 203 10.46 6.99 6.99
CA ALA A 203 9.94 5.71 6.54
C ALA A 203 10.18 5.51 5.04
N GLU A 204 10.39 4.27 4.62
CA GLU A 204 10.40 3.89 3.20
C GLU A 204 8.96 3.67 2.72
N VAL A 205 8.38 4.69 2.12
CA VAL A 205 6.97 4.66 1.71
C VAL A 205 6.76 5.12 0.27
N ALA A 206 5.67 4.65 -0.33
CA ALA A 206 4.88 5.40 -1.27
C ALA A 206 3.55 5.70 -0.59
N ALA A 207 3.12 6.96 -0.58
CA ALA A 207 1.90 7.35 0.12
C ALA A 207 1.06 8.32 -0.71
N LEU A 208 -0.25 8.29 -0.45
CA LEU A 208 -1.26 9.15 -1.06
C LEU A 208 -2.07 9.81 0.04
N ALA A 209 -2.42 11.07 -0.16
CA ALA A 209 -3.27 11.82 0.76
C ALA A 209 -4.22 12.76 0.03
N LEU A 210 -5.40 12.99 0.63
CA LEU A 210 -6.34 14.06 0.29
C LEU A 210 -6.55 14.95 1.50
N SER A 211 -6.86 16.22 1.25
CA SER A 211 -7.23 17.18 2.29
C SER A 211 -8.45 18.00 1.87
N THR A 212 -9.35 18.25 2.80
CA THR A 212 -10.49 19.14 2.56
C THR A 212 -10.08 20.59 2.33
N ASP A 213 -8.86 20.95 2.74
CA ASP A 213 -8.29 22.29 2.52
C ASP A 213 -7.74 22.46 1.09
N GLU A 214 -7.53 21.33 0.36
CA GLU A 214 -7.06 21.28 -1.03
C GLU A 214 -7.87 20.25 -1.85
N PRO A 215 -9.19 20.45 -2.02
CA PRO A 215 -10.10 19.40 -2.50
C PRO A 215 -9.87 18.96 -3.96
N GLU A 216 -9.15 19.76 -4.76
CA GLU A 216 -8.84 19.44 -6.15
C GLU A 216 -7.54 18.64 -6.33
N ASN A 217 -6.80 18.43 -5.24
CA ASN A 217 -5.47 17.85 -5.28
C ASN A 217 -5.43 16.44 -4.69
N VAL A 218 -4.69 15.57 -5.38
CA VAL A 218 -4.06 14.40 -4.75
C VAL A 218 -2.62 14.80 -4.41
N THR A 219 -2.24 14.58 -3.16
CA THR A 219 -0.85 14.68 -2.73
C THR A 219 -0.25 13.29 -2.61
N ALA A 220 0.97 13.10 -3.10
CA ALA A 220 1.68 11.84 -2.99
C ALA A 220 3.16 12.06 -2.66
N ILE A 221 3.78 11.01 -2.14
CA ILE A 221 5.22 10.96 -1.89
C ILE A 221 5.74 9.57 -2.23
N ARG A 222 6.98 9.50 -2.73
CA ARG A 222 7.68 8.27 -3.00
C ARG A 222 9.09 8.28 -2.42
N ILE A 223 9.32 7.37 -1.48
CA ILE A 223 10.63 7.07 -0.93
C ILE A 223 10.85 5.57 -1.06
N ASN A 224 11.60 5.15 -2.06
CA ASN A 224 12.03 3.76 -2.31
C ASN A 224 10.96 2.72 -2.64
N GLN A 225 9.67 3.05 -2.56
CA GLN A 225 8.56 2.14 -2.89
C GLN A 225 8.08 2.32 -4.33
N PRO A 226 7.45 1.31 -4.96
CA PRO A 226 6.89 1.46 -6.30
C PRO A 226 5.77 2.49 -6.33
N LEU A 227 5.86 3.43 -7.27
CA LEU A 227 4.77 4.33 -7.63
C LEU A 227 4.97 4.81 -9.07
N MET A 228 3.96 4.60 -9.89
CA MET A 228 3.88 4.97 -11.28
C MET A 228 2.86 6.09 -11.46
N TRP A 229 3.03 6.90 -12.50
CA TRP A 229 2.05 7.88 -12.91
C TRP A 229 1.82 7.85 -14.41
N GLY A 230 0.66 8.30 -14.82
CA GLY A 230 0.29 8.43 -16.22
C GLY A 230 -0.85 9.41 -16.39
N ARG A 231 -1.19 9.70 -17.65
CA ARG A 231 -2.29 10.60 -17.99
C ARG A 231 -3.00 10.17 -19.27
N ASP A 232 -4.27 10.55 -19.34
CA ASP A 232 -5.06 10.57 -20.57
C ASP A 232 -5.81 11.91 -20.70
N ARG A 233 -6.85 11.93 -21.53
CA ARG A 233 -7.68 13.14 -21.71
C ARG A 233 -8.56 13.44 -20.51
N SER A 234 -8.86 12.46 -19.68
CA SER A 234 -9.73 12.61 -18.52
C SER A 234 -9.00 13.11 -17.28
N GLY A 235 -7.68 12.95 -17.18
CA GLY A 235 -6.91 13.39 -16.02
C GLY A 235 -5.58 12.68 -15.83
N PHE A 236 -5.10 12.73 -14.60
CA PHE A 236 -3.86 12.11 -14.14
C PHE A 236 -4.15 10.95 -13.19
N TYR A 237 -3.27 9.96 -13.22
CA TYR A 237 -3.37 8.72 -12.49
C TYR A 237 -2.09 8.39 -11.74
N LEU A 238 -2.20 7.80 -10.56
CA LEU A 238 -1.09 7.17 -9.85
C LEU A 238 -1.47 5.71 -9.54
N ALA A 239 -0.50 4.81 -9.59
CA ALA A 239 -0.67 3.41 -9.19
C ALA A 239 0.62 2.80 -8.68
N THR A 240 0.54 1.77 -7.87
CA THR A 240 1.71 1.00 -7.44
C THR A 240 2.43 0.36 -8.63
N SER A 241 1.68 -0.16 -9.59
CA SER A 241 2.22 -0.85 -10.77
C SER A 241 1.72 -0.27 -12.09
N ALA A 242 2.48 -0.45 -13.15
CA ALA A 242 2.07 -0.09 -14.50
C ALA A 242 0.85 -0.90 -14.98
N PHE A 243 0.63 -2.11 -14.47
CA PHE A 243 -0.53 -2.93 -14.83
C PHE A 243 -1.87 -2.23 -14.65
N ALA A 244 -2.02 -1.47 -13.54
CA ALA A 244 -3.25 -0.71 -13.30
C ALA A 244 -3.47 0.39 -14.34
N LEU A 245 -2.42 1.06 -14.73
CA LEU A 245 -2.47 2.14 -15.70
C LEU A 245 -2.74 1.59 -17.12
N GLU A 246 -2.13 0.47 -17.48
CA GLU A 246 -2.39 -0.21 -18.75
C GLU A 246 -3.84 -0.72 -18.84
N ASN A 247 -4.39 -1.22 -17.74
CA ASN A 247 -5.80 -1.63 -17.68
C ASN A 247 -6.76 -0.45 -17.94
N GLU A 248 -6.42 0.75 -17.49
CA GLU A 248 -7.11 1.99 -17.83
C GLU A 248 -6.74 2.55 -19.23
N LYS A 249 -5.96 1.78 -20.01
CA LYS A 249 -5.51 2.12 -21.36
C LYS A 249 -4.64 3.39 -21.42
N ILE A 250 -3.95 3.69 -20.34
CA ILE A 250 -2.98 4.78 -20.29
C ILE A 250 -1.77 4.39 -21.13
N GLN A 251 -1.48 5.16 -22.18
CA GLN A 251 -0.39 4.88 -23.10
C GLN A 251 0.94 5.47 -22.64
N TRP A 252 0.90 6.54 -21.87
CA TRP A 252 2.09 7.21 -21.37
C TRP A 252 2.22 7.02 -19.87
N ILE A 253 3.12 6.11 -19.49
CA ILE A 253 3.35 5.70 -18.12
C ILE A 253 4.80 5.99 -17.74
N ASN A 254 4.99 6.61 -16.59
CA ASN A 254 6.29 6.95 -16.03
C ASN A 254 6.39 6.53 -14.56
N ARG A 255 7.61 6.40 -14.07
CA ARG A 255 7.85 6.27 -12.63
C ARG A 255 7.78 7.64 -11.96
N VAL A 256 7.18 7.70 -10.79
CA VAL A 256 7.37 8.84 -9.89
C VAL A 256 8.85 8.88 -9.49
N PRO A 257 9.54 10.01 -9.57
CA PRO A 257 10.95 10.10 -9.18
C PRO A 257 11.16 9.62 -7.74
N HIS A 258 12.30 8.96 -7.49
CA HIS A 258 12.70 8.59 -6.14
C HIS A 258 12.91 9.83 -5.27
N ALA A 259 12.64 9.72 -3.96
CA ALA A 259 12.74 10.80 -2.99
C ALA A 259 12.06 12.08 -3.49
N SER A 260 10.79 11.96 -3.86
CA SER A 260 10.00 13.11 -4.32
C SER A 260 8.60 13.11 -3.72
N ALA A 261 8.12 14.31 -3.42
CA ALA A 261 6.71 14.59 -3.16
C ALA A 261 6.09 15.21 -4.42
N LEU A 262 4.79 15.02 -4.60
CA LEU A 262 4.07 15.60 -5.73
C LEU A 262 2.67 16.08 -5.32
N THR A 263 2.16 17.01 -6.10
CA THR A 263 0.75 17.39 -6.14
C THR A 263 0.23 17.12 -7.54
N MET A 264 -0.94 16.51 -7.64
CA MET A 264 -1.61 16.14 -8.88
C MET A 264 -3.06 16.63 -8.84
N ASN A 265 -3.50 17.32 -9.89
CA ASN A 265 -4.89 17.72 -10.11
C ASN A 265 -5.32 17.45 -11.56
N CYS A 266 -6.51 17.86 -11.95
CA CYS A 266 -7.03 17.62 -13.31
C CYS A 266 -6.17 18.24 -14.41
N SER A 267 -5.40 19.29 -14.12
CA SER A 267 -4.68 20.09 -15.11
C SER A 267 -3.19 19.76 -15.18
N ASN A 268 -2.57 19.44 -14.04
CA ASN A 268 -1.12 19.22 -13.97
C ASN A 268 -0.70 18.25 -12.86
N ILE A 269 0.58 17.86 -12.94
CA ILE A 269 1.32 17.17 -11.90
C ILE A 269 2.64 17.92 -11.66
N THR A 270 2.95 18.23 -10.41
CA THR A 270 4.17 18.93 -10.01
C THR A 270 4.96 18.10 -9.03
N PHE A 271 6.27 18.04 -9.21
CA PHE A 271 7.18 17.28 -8.36
C PHE A 271 8.09 18.21 -7.54
N SER A 272 8.41 17.79 -6.33
CA SER A 272 9.39 18.43 -5.45
C SER A 272 10.33 17.37 -4.89
N ALA A 273 11.63 17.56 -5.08
CA ALA A 273 12.63 16.67 -4.52
C ALA A 273 12.65 16.73 -2.98
N ILE A 274 13.14 15.65 -2.38
CA ILE A 274 13.36 15.52 -0.94
C ILE A 274 14.84 15.16 -0.77
N ASP A 275 15.65 16.18 -0.48
CA ASP A 275 17.11 16.06 -0.46
C ASP A 275 17.64 15.25 0.73
N GLU A 276 16.82 15.06 1.77
CA GLU A 276 17.15 14.29 2.96
C GLU A 276 17.16 12.77 2.72
N PHE A 277 16.66 12.31 1.58
CA PHE A 277 16.67 10.92 1.19
C PHE A 277 17.59 10.70 -0.01
N ILE A 278 18.79 10.21 0.25
CA ILE A 278 19.78 9.91 -0.79
C ILE A 278 19.34 8.66 -1.55
N PRO A 279 19.29 8.71 -2.89
CA PRO A 279 19.03 7.52 -3.69
C PRO A 279 20.05 6.41 -3.41
N TYR A 280 19.60 5.16 -3.36
CA TYR A 280 20.50 4.04 -3.28
C TYR A 280 21.21 3.84 -4.61
N PHE A 281 22.53 4.02 -4.60
CA PHE A 281 23.39 3.58 -5.68
C PHE A 281 23.96 2.21 -5.34
N MET A 282 23.93 1.32 -6.28
CA MET A 282 24.49 -0.02 -6.12
C MET A 282 25.92 -0.03 -6.66
N ASP A 283 26.83 -0.61 -5.91
CA ASP A 283 28.22 -0.76 -6.32
C ASP A 283 28.40 -1.73 -7.51
N HIS A 284 27.36 -2.54 -7.78
CA HIS A 284 27.29 -3.47 -8.91
C HIS A 284 25.87 -3.52 -9.45
N ASP A 285 25.71 -3.92 -10.70
CA ASP A 285 24.39 -4.13 -11.32
C ASP A 285 23.89 -5.55 -11.03
N PRO A 286 22.94 -5.72 -10.10
CA PRO A 286 22.37 -7.03 -9.81
C PRO A 286 21.32 -7.44 -10.83
N LEU A 287 20.82 -6.54 -11.71
CA LEU A 287 19.69 -6.80 -12.59
C LEU A 287 19.94 -7.99 -13.52
N THR A 288 21.15 -8.09 -14.07
CA THR A 288 21.53 -9.23 -14.92
C THR A 288 21.41 -10.56 -14.17
N GLN A 289 21.87 -10.61 -12.92
CA GLN A 289 21.79 -11.82 -12.08
C GLN A 289 20.35 -12.11 -11.69
N ILE A 290 19.58 -11.08 -11.33
CA ILE A 290 18.16 -11.22 -10.96
C ILE A 290 17.34 -11.74 -12.14
N TYR A 291 17.54 -11.17 -13.33
CA TYR A 291 16.82 -11.59 -14.54
C TYR A 291 17.19 -13.01 -14.97
N ALA A 292 18.46 -13.40 -14.86
CA ALA A 292 18.88 -14.78 -15.09
C ALA A 292 18.16 -15.75 -14.13
N LYS A 293 18.09 -15.41 -12.85
CA LYS A 293 17.41 -16.20 -11.84
C LYS A 293 15.89 -16.29 -12.06
N TYR A 294 15.25 -15.19 -12.44
CA TYR A 294 13.83 -15.19 -12.81
C TYR A 294 13.55 -16.05 -14.05
N THR A 295 14.45 -16.00 -15.02
CA THR A 295 14.36 -16.85 -16.22
C THR A 295 14.48 -18.33 -15.85
N GLU A 296 15.44 -18.70 -15.00
CA GLU A 296 15.60 -20.06 -14.50
C GLU A 296 14.34 -20.54 -13.76
N MET A 297 13.74 -19.69 -12.92
CA MET A 297 12.48 -20.01 -12.26
C MET A 297 11.37 -20.34 -13.27
N LEU A 298 11.18 -19.50 -14.28
CA LEU A 298 10.16 -19.73 -15.31
C LEU A 298 10.43 -20.99 -16.15
N GLU A 299 11.70 -21.31 -16.42
CA GLU A 299 12.09 -22.53 -17.16
C GLU A 299 11.87 -23.81 -16.35
N SER A 300 11.71 -23.71 -15.03
CA SER A 300 11.42 -24.88 -14.18
C SER A 300 10.02 -25.50 -14.43
N GLY A 301 9.15 -24.80 -15.17
CA GLY A 301 7.78 -25.23 -15.43
C GLY A 301 6.80 -25.09 -14.25
N ASN A 302 7.27 -24.56 -13.12
CA ASN A 302 6.42 -24.26 -11.98
C ASN A 302 5.66 -22.94 -12.17
N ASP A 303 4.66 -22.71 -11.32
CA ASP A 303 3.99 -21.42 -11.19
C ASP A 303 4.51 -20.65 -9.97
N PHE A 304 4.56 -19.34 -10.09
CA PHE A 304 5.12 -18.42 -9.10
C PHE A 304 4.19 -17.22 -8.87
N CYS A 305 4.18 -16.68 -7.67
CA CYS A 305 3.60 -15.37 -7.38
C CYS A 305 4.70 -14.30 -7.36
N VAL A 306 4.31 -13.03 -7.27
CA VAL A 306 5.26 -11.90 -7.19
C VAL A 306 6.23 -12.05 -6.02
N ASN A 307 5.76 -12.56 -4.87
CA ASN A 307 6.62 -12.77 -3.71
C ASN A 307 7.79 -13.72 -3.98
N ASP A 308 7.58 -14.77 -4.78
CA ASP A 308 8.63 -15.73 -5.11
C ASP A 308 9.76 -15.03 -5.90
N PHE A 309 9.40 -14.14 -6.82
CA PHE A 309 10.37 -13.30 -7.54
C PHE A 309 11.08 -12.31 -6.61
N CYS A 310 10.38 -11.69 -5.68
CA CYS A 310 10.99 -10.78 -4.70
C CYS A 310 11.98 -11.52 -3.79
N VAL A 311 11.63 -12.71 -3.31
CA VAL A 311 12.52 -13.57 -2.52
C VAL A 311 13.75 -13.97 -3.33
N ALA A 312 13.57 -14.33 -4.60
CA ALA A 312 14.69 -14.68 -5.48
C ALA A 312 15.64 -13.50 -5.73
N ALA A 313 15.11 -12.29 -5.90
CA ALA A 313 15.89 -11.08 -6.07
C ALA A 313 16.74 -10.73 -4.84
N LYS A 314 16.22 -11.00 -3.63
CA LYS A 314 16.94 -10.74 -2.37
C LYS A 314 18.32 -11.40 -2.31
N ALA A 315 18.45 -12.60 -2.86
CA ALA A 315 19.72 -13.30 -2.86
C ALA A 315 20.81 -12.58 -3.67
N CYS A 316 20.39 -11.71 -4.59
CA CYS A 316 21.27 -10.92 -5.46
C CYS A 316 21.41 -9.47 -4.97
N TRP A 317 20.66 -9.06 -3.96
CA TRP A 317 20.55 -7.68 -3.50
C TRP A 317 21.12 -7.50 -2.10
N ASN A 318 21.67 -6.35 -1.81
CA ASN A 318 22.07 -6.02 -0.44
C ASN A 318 20.83 -5.93 0.47
N LYS A 319 20.87 -6.57 1.65
CA LYS A 319 19.71 -6.80 2.54
C LYS A 319 18.90 -5.55 2.89
N ASP A 320 19.54 -4.39 2.87
CA ASP A 320 18.94 -3.13 3.33
C ASP A 320 18.08 -2.40 2.26
N LYS A 321 17.96 -2.96 1.04
CA LYS A 321 17.37 -2.27 -0.12
C LYS A 321 16.25 -3.03 -0.82
N ILE A 322 15.50 -3.81 -0.08
CA ILE A 322 14.54 -4.82 -0.55
C ILE A 322 13.31 -4.21 -1.23
N ALA A 323 12.92 -2.99 -0.87
CA ALA A 323 11.76 -2.32 -1.45
C ALA A 323 11.81 -2.21 -2.98
N ALA A 324 13.00 -2.09 -3.57
CA ALA A 324 13.18 -2.06 -5.02
C ALA A 324 12.93 -3.42 -5.68
N ALA A 325 12.98 -4.54 -4.96
CA ALA A 325 12.75 -5.87 -5.51
C ALA A 325 11.36 -6.02 -6.15
N ASN A 326 10.32 -5.42 -5.54
CA ASN A 326 8.98 -5.42 -6.10
C ASN A 326 8.92 -4.71 -7.46
N MET A 327 9.61 -3.59 -7.60
CA MET A 327 9.67 -2.86 -8.87
C MET A 327 10.32 -3.70 -9.97
N VAL A 328 11.42 -4.36 -9.64
CA VAL A 328 12.13 -5.23 -10.59
C VAL A 328 11.25 -6.42 -10.99
N ALA A 329 10.57 -7.06 -10.03
CA ALA A 329 9.66 -8.15 -10.29
C ALA A 329 8.49 -7.72 -11.19
N TYR A 330 7.84 -6.59 -10.88
CA TYR A 330 6.72 -6.07 -11.68
C TYR A 330 7.12 -5.77 -13.11
N GLU A 331 8.26 -5.11 -13.34
CA GLU A 331 8.71 -4.76 -14.69
C GLU A 331 9.15 -6.01 -15.48
N TYR A 332 9.82 -6.98 -14.85
CA TYR A 332 10.16 -8.25 -15.49
C TYR A 332 8.90 -9.02 -15.92
N LEU A 333 7.94 -9.19 -15.01
CA LEU A 333 6.69 -9.89 -15.31
C LEU A 333 5.91 -9.19 -16.41
N ARG A 334 5.83 -7.86 -16.36
CA ARG A 334 5.18 -7.04 -17.39
C ARG A 334 5.84 -7.24 -18.76
N GLU A 335 7.17 -7.17 -18.83
CA GLU A 335 7.93 -7.43 -20.07
C GLU A 335 7.60 -8.80 -20.66
N LYS A 336 7.61 -9.85 -19.81
CA LYS A 336 7.33 -11.22 -20.27
C LYS A 336 5.86 -11.44 -20.66
N MET A 337 4.94 -10.72 -20.01
CA MET A 337 3.52 -10.72 -20.40
C MET A 337 3.31 -10.05 -21.75
N HIS A 338 3.91 -8.89 -22.00
CA HIS A 338 3.85 -8.20 -23.30
C HIS A 338 4.49 -9.00 -24.42
N ALA A 339 5.56 -9.72 -24.13
CA ALA A 339 6.18 -10.67 -25.09
C ALA A 339 5.35 -11.94 -25.32
N GLY A 340 4.22 -12.11 -24.63
CA GLY A 340 3.38 -13.29 -24.74
C GLY A 340 3.98 -14.57 -24.18
N ILE A 341 5.06 -14.48 -23.40
CA ILE A 341 5.81 -15.61 -22.82
C ILE A 341 5.10 -16.19 -21.61
N LEU A 342 4.39 -15.36 -20.84
CA LEU A 342 3.72 -15.77 -19.60
C LEU A 342 2.24 -16.03 -19.79
N GLU A 343 1.77 -17.03 -19.08
CA GLU A 343 0.39 -17.26 -18.73
C GLU A 343 0.16 -16.80 -17.29
N THR A 344 -0.95 -16.12 -17.06
CA THR A 344 -1.37 -15.66 -15.73
C THR A 344 -2.71 -16.27 -15.36
N PHE A 345 -2.87 -16.63 -14.11
CA PHE A 345 -4.13 -17.09 -13.54
C PHE A 345 -4.21 -16.70 -12.06
N THR A 346 -5.42 -16.68 -11.52
CA THR A 346 -5.67 -16.32 -10.13
C THR A 346 -5.99 -17.57 -9.33
N VAL A 347 -5.42 -17.68 -8.13
CA VAL A 347 -5.79 -18.69 -7.13
C VAL A 347 -6.33 -17.98 -5.88
N GLU A 348 -7.27 -18.63 -5.19
CA GLU A 348 -7.77 -18.15 -3.92
C GLU A 348 -6.88 -18.65 -2.78
N THR A 349 -6.50 -17.72 -1.90
CA THR A 349 -5.73 -17.99 -0.67
C THR A 349 -6.54 -17.58 0.55
N PRO A 350 -6.21 -18.05 1.77
CA PRO A 350 -6.88 -17.60 2.98
C PRO A 350 -6.82 -16.07 3.12
N GLY A 351 -7.97 -15.44 3.32
CA GLY A 351 -8.08 -14.00 3.58
C GLY A 351 -7.76 -13.63 5.04
N SER A 352 -7.76 -12.34 5.35
CA SER A 352 -7.51 -11.83 6.70
C SER A 352 -8.73 -11.93 7.62
N GLY A 353 -9.93 -11.93 7.06
CA GLY A 353 -11.17 -12.12 7.82
C GLY A 353 -11.57 -13.58 7.90
N ARG A 354 -12.37 -13.91 8.91
CA ARG A 354 -12.91 -15.27 9.09
C ARG A 354 -13.77 -15.66 7.88
N ASN A 355 -13.48 -16.80 7.27
CA ASN A 355 -14.15 -17.32 6.07
C ASN A 355 -14.02 -16.45 4.81
N LEU A 356 -13.08 -15.51 4.79
CA LEU A 356 -12.73 -14.76 3.58
C LEU A 356 -11.57 -15.42 2.84
N THR A 357 -11.54 -15.22 1.52
CA THR A 357 -10.40 -15.54 0.67
C THR A 357 -9.80 -14.28 0.09
N ALA A 358 -8.55 -14.36 -0.33
CA ALA A 358 -7.87 -13.29 -1.04
C ALA A 358 -7.31 -13.84 -2.35
N PRO A 359 -7.48 -13.14 -3.47
CA PRO A 359 -6.92 -13.56 -4.74
C PRO A 359 -5.40 -13.40 -4.74
N GLN A 360 -4.70 -14.37 -5.34
CA GLN A 360 -3.27 -14.30 -5.60
C GLN A 360 -3.01 -14.59 -7.07
N GLN A 361 -2.36 -13.67 -7.76
CA GLN A 361 -1.93 -13.88 -9.14
C GLN A 361 -0.72 -14.80 -9.19
N ARG A 362 -0.80 -15.78 -10.12
CA ARG A 362 0.27 -16.74 -10.42
C ARG A 362 0.72 -16.58 -11.87
N TYR A 363 1.98 -16.84 -12.09
CA TYR A 363 2.67 -16.71 -13.36
C TYR A 363 3.40 -18.00 -13.69
N ARG A 364 3.27 -18.48 -14.91
CA ARG A 364 4.07 -19.57 -15.44
C ARG A 364 4.42 -19.32 -16.90
N LYS A 365 5.48 -19.96 -17.36
CA LYS A 365 5.83 -19.94 -18.78
C LYS A 365 4.74 -20.65 -19.58
N LYS A 366 4.30 -20.07 -20.69
CA LYS A 366 3.38 -20.73 -21.63
C LYS A 366 4.05 -21.97 -22.19
N GLN A 367 3.34 -23.07 -22.20
CA GLN A 367 3.75 -24.27 -22.96
C GLN A 367 3.60 -23.94 -24.43
N GLN A 368 4.65 -24.14 -25.18
CA GLN A 368 4.66 -24.00 -26.65
C GLN A 368 3.97 -25.19 -27.30
#